data_540535c19da223ddb96669a283734fdc
#
_entry.id   540535c19da223ddb96669a283734fdc
#
_cell.length_a   1.000
_cell.length_b   1.000
_cell.length_c   1.000
_cell.angle_alpha   90.00
_cell.angle_beta   90.00
_cell.angle_gamma   90.00
#
_symmetry.space_group_name_H-M   'P 1'
#
loop_
_entity.id
_entity.type
_entity.pdbx_description
1 polymer ?
#
loop_
_entity_poly.entity_id
_entity_poly.type
_entity_poly.pdbx_seq_one_letter_code
_entity_poly.pdbx_strand_id
1 'polypeptide(L)'
;MKKMIAFGKIYQIEGEQDFQEAARIYAEEAGLIDQMRDQIAEEGLTVIKSYKTGDVPVAHPLLSELPRHVESANKCLATIGTMIGERGARVEKAKRDLDAFRLH
;
A
#
# COMPACT_ATOMS: atom_id res chain seq x y z
N MET A 1 -4.23 9.67 4.50
CA MET A 1 -3.17 10.20 5.38
C MET A 1 -3.65 10.60 6.77
N LYS A 2 -4.85 11.14 6.91
CA LYS A 2 -5.38 11.54 8.23
C LYS A 2 -5.43 10.40 9.26
N LYS A 3 -5.85 9.20 8.84
CA LYS A 3 -5.93 8.03 9.72
C LYS A 3 -4.54 7.57 10.17
N MET A 4 -3.56 7.64 9.28
CA MET A 4 -2.18 7.27 9.60
C MET A 4 -1.55 8.28 10.56
N ILE A 5 -1.80 9.55 10.38
CA ILE A 5 -1.34 10.60 11.32
C ILE A 5 -1.96 10.39 12.70
N ALA A 6 -3.27 10.10 12.76
CA ALA A 6 -3.96 9.79 14.01
C ALA A 6 -3.35 8.58 14.71
N PHE A 7 -3.03 7.53 13.96
CA PHE A 7 -2.32 6.37 14.48
C PHE A 7 -0.97 6.77 15.10
N GLY A 8 -0.20 7.59 14.40
CA GLY A 8 1.09 8.09 14.90
C GLY A 8 0.96 8.85 16.21
N LYS A 9 -0.10 9.64 16.35
CA LYS A 9 -0.36 10.38 17.60
C LYS A 9 -0.69 9.46 18.76
N ILE A 10 -1.50 8.41 18.51
CA ILE A 10 -1.88 7.44 19.55
C ILE A 10 -0.65 6.75 20.11
N TYR A 11 0.31 6.38 19.26
CA TYR A 11 1.52 5.67 19.67
C TYR A 11 2.72 6.61 19.89
N GLN A 12 2.52 7.92 19.81
CA GLN A 12 3.53 8.95 20.11
C GLN A 12 4.78 8.84 19.23
N ILE A 13 4.58 8.47 17.96
CA ILE A 13 5.65 8.38 16.96
C ILE A 13 5.50 9.39 15.83
N GLU A 14 4.53 10.27 15.93
CA GLU A 14 4.20 11.25 14.88
C GLU A 14 5.36 12.18 14.52
N GLY A 15 6.23 12.48 15.47
CA GLY A 15 7.41 13.31 15.25
C GLY A 15 8.63 12.55 14.74
N GLU A 16 8.56 11.23 14.66
CA GLU A 16 9.68 10.43 14.20
C GLU A 16 9.82 10.51 12.68
N GLN A 17 11.02 10.80 12.21
CA GLN A 17 11.29 10.92 10.78
C GLN A 17 11.01 9.61 10.04
N ASP A 18 11.41 8.48 10.62
CA ASP A 18 11.20 7.17 10.02
C ASP A 18 9.71 6.86 9.88
N PHE A 19 8.90 7.22 10.88
CA PHE A 19 7.44 7.08 10.79
C PHE A 19 6.87 7.96 9.69
N GLN A 20 7.28 9.22 9.65
CA GLN A 20 6.78 10.19 8.66
C GLN A 20 7.09 9.71 7.25
N GLU A 21 8.29 9.21 7.01
CA GLU A 21 8.69 8.68 5.71
C GLU A 21 7.92 7.43 5.34
N ALA A 22 7.80 6.46 6.24
CA ALA A 22 7.03 5.24 6.00
C ALA A 22 5.56 5.55 5.73
N ALA A 23 4.97 6.48 6.48
CA ALA A 23 3.59 6.91 6.28
C ALA A 23 3.39 7.60 4.92
N ARG A 24 4.36 8.42 4.51
CA ARG A 24 4.33 9.09 3.20
C ARG A 24 4.37 8.07 2.06
N ILE A 25 5.30 7.13 2.12
CA ILE A 25 5.44 6.09 1.09
C ILE A 25 4.17 5.23 1.05
N TYR A 26 3.64 4.84 2.21
CA TYR A 26 2.38 4.10 2.29
C TYR A 26 1.25 4.85 1.59
N ALA A 27 1.09 6.14 1.86
CA ALA A 27 0.04 6.95 1.26
C ALA A 27 0.19 7.06 -0.26
N GLU A 28 1.42 7.22 -0.76
CA GLU A 28 1.70 7.25 -2.19
C GLU A 28 1.36 5.92 -2.85
N GLU A 29 1.77 4.81 -2.26
CA GLU A 29 1.49 3.47 -2.78
C GLU A 29 -0.02 3.18 -2.75
N ALA A 30 -0.72 3.52 -1.68
CA ALA A 30 -2.17 3.35 -1.59
C ALA A 30 -2.90 4.13 -2.67
N GLY A 31 -2.47 5.36 -2.94
CA GLY A 31 -3.03 6.19 -4.01
C GLY A 31 -2.82 5.58 -5.40
N LEU A 32 -1.61 5.07 -5.66
CA LEU A 32 -1.30 4.38 -6.92
C LEU A 32 -2.13 3.11 -7.08
N ILE A 33 -2.28 2.32 -6.02
CA ILE A 33 -3.08 1.10 -6.04
C ILE A 33 -4.52 1.41 -6.40
N ASP A 34 -5.11 2.45 -5.80
CA ASP A 34 -6.48 2.87 -6.11
C ASP A 34 -6.61 3.26 -7.58
N GLN A 35 -5.66 4.04 -8.11
CA GLN A 35 -5.65 4.43 -9.52
C GLN A 35 -5.53 3.22 -10.46
N MET A 36 -4.65 2.28 -10.12
CA MET A 36 -4.46 1.06 -10.92
C MET A 36 -5.72 0.20 -10.93
N ARG A 37 -6.38 0.05 -9.78
CA ARG A 37 -7.63 -0.71 -9.67
C ARG A 37 -8.75 -0.06 -10.46
N ASP A 38 -8.85 1.26 -10.40
CA ASP A 38 -9.84 2.01 -11.18
C ASP A 38 -9.60 1.84 -12.67
N GLN A 39 -8.36 1.89 -13.11
CA GLN A 39 -8.00 1.70 -14.52
C GLN A 39 -8.31 0.28 -14.99
N ILE A 40 -8.00 -0.73 -14.19
CA ILE A 40 -8.35 -2.12 -14.50
C ILE A 40 -9.87 -2.30 -14.57
N ALA A 41 -10.60 -1.70 -13.63
CA ALA A 41 -12.07 -1.78 -13.62
C ALA A 41 -12.68 -1.12 -14.87
N GLU A 42 -12.09 -0.03 -15.33
CA GLU A 42 -12.54 0.69 -16.53
C GLU A 42 -12.19 -0.07 -17.82
N GLU A 43 -10.98 -0.60 -17.92
CA GLU A 43 -10.46 -1.23 -19.13
C GLU A 43 -10.72 -2.74 -19.18
N GLY A 44 -11.00 -3.37 -18.03
CA GLY A 44 -11.23 -4.82 -17.92
C GLY A 44 -9.94 -5.60 -17.60
N LEU A 45 -10.11 -6.86 -17.23
CA LEU A 45 -8.99 -7.74 -16.86
C LEU A 45 -8.11 -8.13 -18.05
N THR A 46 -8.66 -8.02 -19.27
CA THR A 46 -7.92 -8.28 -20.51
C THR A 46 -7.99 -7.04 -21.40
N VAL A 47 -6.92 -6.82 -22.12
CA VAL A 47 -6.83 -5.76 -23.14
C VAL A 47 -6.42 -6.38 -24.47
N ILE A 48 -6.73 -5.68 -25.56
CA ILE A 48 -6.36 -6.15 -26.90
C ILE A 48 -5.01 -5.58 -27.26
N LYS A 49 -4.09 -6.46 -27.62
CA LYS A 49 -2.76 -6.07 -28.10
C LYS A 49 -2.68 -6.37 -29.60
N SER A 50 -2.30 -5.36 -30.38
CA SER A 50 -2.18 -5.48 -31.83
C SER A 50 -0.79 -5.97 -32.21
N TYR A 51 -0.77 -7.04 -33.00
CA TYR A 51 0.45 -7.61 -33.58
C TYR A 51 0.33 -7.62 -35.10
N LYS A 52 1.45 -7.85 -35.81
CA LYS A 52 1.45 -8.00 -37.26
C LYS A 52 0.55 -9.16 -37.71
N THR A 53 0.40 -10.17 -36.90
CA THR A 53 -0.41 -11.39 -37.19
C THR A 53 -1.86 -11.26 -36.76
N GLY A 54 -2.26 -10.12 -36.18
CA GLY A 54 -3.61 -9.86 -35.73
C GLY A 54 -3.67 -9.39 -34.28
N ASP A 55 -4.88 -9.11 -33.80
CA ASP A 55 -5.13 -8.65 -32.45
C ASP A 55 -5.31 -9.85 -31.52
N VAL A 56 -4.70 -9.77 -30.34
CA VAL A 56 -4.72 -10.86 -29.34
C VAL A 56 -5.14 -10.29 -27.98
N PRO A 57 -6.11 -10.93 -27.28
CA PRO A 57 -6.39 -10.55 -25.89
C PRO A 57 -5.25 -10.98 -24.98
N VAL A 58 -4.81 -10.06 -24.12
CA VAL A 58 -3.77 -10.31 -23.13
C VAL A 58 -4.23 -9.80 -21.76
N ALA A 59 -3.65 -10.33 -20.70
CA ALA A 59 -3.92 -9.83 -19.36
C ALA A 59 -3.56 -8.34 -19.26
N HIS A 60 -4.35 -7.58 -18.52
CA HIS A 60 -4.07 -6.15 -18.33
C HIS A 60 -2.66 -6.00 -17.72
N PRO A 61 -1.79 -5.13 -18.28
CA PRO A 61 -0.42 -4.99 -17.79
C PRO A 61 -0.32 -4.64 -16.31
N LEU A 62 -1.29 -3.88 -15.79
CA LEU A 62 -1.29 -3.49 -14.37
C LEU A 62 -1.53 -4.65 -13.40
N LEU A 63 -2.05 -5.80 -13.89
CA LEU A 63 -2.25 -6.99 -13.04
C LEU A 63 -0.94 -7.55 -12.50
N SER A 64 0.17 -7.39 -13.24
CA SER A 64 1.49 -7.80 -12.76
C SER A 64 2.15 -6.75 -11.88
N GLU A 65 1.80 -5.47 -12.06
CA GLU A 65 2.37 -4.37 -11.28
C GLU A 65 1.68 -4.22 -9.92
N LEU A 66 0.38 -4.46 -9.87
CA LEU A 66 -0.43 -4.24 -8.66
C LEU A 66 0.11 -4.96 -7.42
N PRO A 67 0.45 -6.26 -7.46
CA PRO A 67 0.97 -6.96 -6.29
C PRO A 67 2.25 -6.36 -5.72
N ARG A 68 3.11 -5.79 -6.57
CA ARG A 68 4.35 -5.14 -6.15
C ARG A 68 4.09 -3.91 -5.30
N HIS A 69 3.10 -3.11 -5.69
CA HIS A 69 2.71 -1.91 -4.96
C HIS A 69 2.01 -2.25 -3.64
N VAL A 70 1.17 -3.30 -3.64
CA VAL A 70 0.54 -3.80 -2.41
C VAL A 70 1.60 -4.28 -1.42
N GLU A 71 2.58 -5.04 -1.90
CA GLU A 71 3.70 -5.51 -1.06
C GLU A 71 4.51 -4.35 -0.50
N SER A 72 4.81 -3.36 -1.33
CA SER A 72 5.56 -2.16 -0.92
C SER A 72 4.82 -1.39 0.17
N ALA A 73 3.51 -1.18 -0.01
CA ALA A 73 2.67 -0.51 0.99
C ALA A 73 2.67 -1.28 2.32
N ASN A 74 2.50 -2.59 2.27
CA ASN A 74 2.45 -3.43 3.47
C ASN A 74 3.81 -3.51 4.18
N LYS A 75 4.93 -3.38 3.45
CA LYS A 75 6.27 -3.26 4.05
C LYS A 75 6.40 -2.00 4.91
N CYS A 76 5.78 -0.90 4.49
CA CYS A 76 5.76 0.31 5.30
C CYS A 76 5.07 0.09 6.63
N LEU A 77 3.98 -0.68 6.65
CA LEU A 77 3.28 -1.05 7.89
C LEU A 77 4.17 -1.91 8.80
N ALA A 78 4.91 -2.85 8.23
CA ALA A 78 5.85 -3.66 8.99
C ALA A 78 6.96 -2.81 9.63
N THR A 79 7.48 -1.82 8.90
CA THR A 79 8.47 -0.87 9.42
C THR A 79 7.91 -0.10 10.61
N ILE A 80 6.69 0.40 10.51
CA ILE A 80 6.03 1.13 11.59
C ILE A 80 5.83 0.21 12.80
N GLY A 81 5.41 -1.03 12.57
CA GLY A 81 5.25 -2.03 13.63
C GLY A 81 6.55 -2.30 14.38
N THR A 82 7.67 -2.39 13.66
CA THR A 82 9.01 -2.57 14.25
C THR A 82 9.39 -1.37 15.11
N MET A 83 9.13 -0.15 14.66
CA MET A 83 9.40 1.06 15.44
C MET A 83 8.66 1.05 16.78
N ILE A 84 7.38 0.67 16.77
CA ILE A 84 6.57 0.59 17.98
C ILE A 84 7.11 -0.48 18.91
N GLY A 85 7.50 -1.64 18.37
CA GLY A 85 8.09 -2.74 19.13
C GLY A 85 9.39 -2.34 19.83
N GLU A 86 10.25 -1.59 19.15
CA GLU A 86 11.51 -1.09 19.73
C GLU A 86 11.28 -0.14 20.89
N ARG A 87 10.14 0.54 20.93
CA ARG A 87 9.80 1.46 22.02
C ARG A 87 9.14 0.77 23.20
N GLY A 88 8.91 -0.56 23.12
CA GLY A 88 8.27 -1.34 24.19
C GLY A 88 6.83 -0.96 24.47
N ALA A 89 6.19 -0.22 23.56
CA ALA A 89 4.82 0.20 23.70
C ALA A 89 3.87 -0.93 23.29
N ARG A 90 2.61 -0.85 23.70
CA ARG A 90 1.45 -1.75 23.45
C ARG A 90 1.47 -2.47 22.10
N VAL A 91 2.43 -3.39 21.88
CA VAL A 91 2.73 -4.00 20.59
C VAL A 91 1.52 -4.74 20.01
N GLU A 92 0.82 -5.50 20.83
CA GLU A 92 -0.33 -6.30 20.37
C GLU A 92 -1.47 -5.41 19.85
N LYS A 93 -1.76 -4.33 20.57
CA LYS A 93 -2.77 -3.37 20.14
C LYS A 93 -2.33 -2.65 18.87
N ALA A 94 -1.06 -2.27 18.79
CA ALA A 94 -0.50 -1.61 17.61
C ALA A 94 -0.59 -2.49 16.37
N LYS A 95 -0.26 -3.78 16.50
CA LYS A 95 -0.39 -4.73 15.39
C LYS A 95 -1.82 -4.82 14.88
N ARG A 96 -2.79 -4.89 15.78
CA ARG A 96 -4.21 -4.93 15.39
C ARG A 96 -4.64 -3.65 14.70
N ASP A 97 -4.21 -2.50 15.21
CA ASP A 97 -4.53 -1.21 14.61
C ASP A 97 -3.87 -1.06 13.22
N LEU A 98 -2.64 -1.55 13.06
CA LEU A 98 -1.95 -1.55 11.77
C LEU A 98 -2.60 -2.47 10.74
N ASP A 99 -3.18 -3.59 11.17
CA ASP A 99 -3.88 -4.51 10.27
C ASP A 99 -5.04 -3.83 9.54
N ALA A 100 -5.64 -2.80 10.15
CA ALA A 100 -6.69 -2.01 9.52
C ALA A 100 -6.20 -1.24 8.28
N PHE A 101 -4.89 -0.97 8.20
CA PHE A 101 -4.28 -0.29 7.05
C PHE A 101 -3.79 -1.26 5.97
N ARG A 102 -3.76 -2.56 6.26
CA ARG A 102 -3.22 -3.55 5.33
C ARG A 102 -4.00 -3.56 4.02
N LEU A 103 -3.25 -3.54 2.92
CA LEU A 103 -3.81 -3.60 1.57
C LEU A 103 -3.77 -5.03 1.05
N HIS A 104 -4.77 -5.38 0.23
CA HIS A 104 -4.94 -6.72 -0.33
C HIS A 104 -4.89 -6.72 -1.85
#